data_e48cfe1064b59677d8bc28c1d4d5819b
#
_entry.id   e48cfe1064b59677d8bc28c1d4d5819b
#
_cell.length_a   1.000
_cell.length_b   1.000
_cell.length_c   1.000
_cell.angle_alpha   90.00
_cell.angle_beta   90.00
_cell.angle_gamma   90.00
#
_symmetry.space_group_name_H-M   'P 1'
#
loop_
_entity.id
_entity.type
_entity.pdbx_description
1 polymer ?
#
loop_
_entity_poly.entity_id
_entity_poly.type
_entity_poly.pdbx_seq_one_letter_code
_entity_poly.pdbx_strand_id
1 'polypeptide(L)' 'MKKGREMTEATPLWEIFIRPRNGLSHKHVGSLHASDATMALQAARDVYARRGEGVSIWAVPS' A
#
# COMPACT_ATOMS: atom_id res chain seq x y z
N MET A 1 -4.99 3.09 24.77
CA MET A 1 -4.24 4.15 24.28
C MET A 1 -2.90 3.69 23.80
N LYS A 2 -2.14 3.13 24.64
CA LYS A 2 -0.87 2.69 24.20
C LYS A 2 -0.94 1.52 23.28
N LYS A 3 -1.95 0.72 23.47
CA LYS A 3 -2.06 -0.46 22.67
C LYS A 3 -2.19 -0.17 21.20
N GLY A 4 -2.95 0.82 20.87
CA GLY A 4 -3.10 1.17 19.48
C GLY A 4 -1.80 1.59 18.87
N ARG A 5 -1.04 2.36 19.62
CA ARG A 5 0.24 2.80 19.13
C ARG A 5 1.21 1.65 18.99
N GLU A 6 1.16 0.74 19.94
CA GLU A 6 2.07 -0.37 19.90
C GLU A 6 1.82 -1.24 18.70
N MET A 7 0.57 -1.46 18.37
CA MET A 7 0.26 -2.24 17.21
C MET A 7 0.74 -1.57 15.94
N THR A 8 0.57 -0.28 15.88
CA THR A 8 1.02 0.48 14.72
C THR A 8 2.52 0.39 14.58
N GLU A 9 3.22 0.49 15.70
CA GLU A 9 4.67 0.45 15.66
C GLU A 9 5.19 -0.93 15.31
N ALA A 10 4.45 -1.95 15.69
CA ALA A 10 4.88 -3.31 15.40
C ALA A 10 4.68 -3.68 13.95
N THR A 11 3.91 -2.92 13.22
CA THR A 11 3.59 -3.22 11.85
C THR A 11 4.36 -2.30 10.93
N PRO A 12 5.15 -2.84 10.00
CA PRO A 12 5.93 -1.99 9.10
C PRO A 12 5.04 -1.08 8.27
N LEU A 13 5.60 0.05 7.93
CA LEU A 13 4.95 0.99 7.05
C LEU A 13 5.40 0.73 5.62
N TRP A 14 4.45 0.71 4.71
CA TRP A 14 4.73 0.48 3.29
C TRP A 14 4.29 1.67 2.48
N GLU A 15 5.13 2.08 1.55
CA GLU A 15 4.79 3.14 0.61
C GLU A 15 4.16 2.51 -0.61
N ILE A 16 3.07 3.06 -1.05
CA ILE A 16 2.30 2.48 -2.14
C ILE A 16 2.41 3.34 -3.38
N PHE A 17 2.77 2.68 -4.48
CA PHE A 17 2.90 3.35 -5.78
C PHE A 17 1.99 2.64 -6.76
N ILE A 18 1.29 3.41 -7.57
CA ILE A 18 0.37 2.84 -8.55
C ILE A 18 0.65 3.45 -9.92
N ARG A 19 0.67 2.60 -10.92
CA ARG A 19 0.76 3.01 -12.30
C ARG A 19 -0.58 2.70 -12.96
N PRO A 20 -1.32 3.70 -13.43
CA PRO A 20 -2.57 3.45 -14.15
C PRO A 20 -2.29 2.69 -15.43
N ARG A 21 -3.35 2.13 -15.99
CA ARG A 21 -3.25 1.34 -17.20
C ARG A 21 -2.52 2.08 -18.31
N ASN A 22 -2.84 3.34 -18.49
CA ASN A 22 -2.23 4.12 -19.55
C ASN A 22 -1.12 5.02 -19.03
N GLY A 23 -0.70 4.79 -17.79
CA GLY A 23 0.34 5.62 -17.21
C GLY A 23 1.71 5.15 -17.62
N LEU A 24 2.66 6.06 -17.57
CA LEU A 24 4.03 5.75 -17.94
C LEU A 24 4.88 5.36 -16.75
N SER A 25 4.47 5.75 -15.54
CA SER A 25 5.28 5.44 -14.37
C SER A 25 4.38 5.29 -13.16
N HIS A 26 4.94 4.68 -12.12
CA HIS A 26 4.23 4.55 -10.85
C HIS A 26 4.29 5.85 -10.10
N LYS A 27 3.20 6.20 -9.44
CA LYS A 27 3.11 7.40 -8.64
C LYS A 27 2.81 7.03 -7.21
N HIS A 28 3.45 7.73 -6.29
CA HIS A 28 3.20 7.52 -4.88
C HIS A 28 1.81 8.01 -4.53
N VAL A 29 0.98 7.12 -3.99
CA VAL A 29 -0.40 7.47 -3.67
C VAL A 29 -0.66 7.49 -2.17
N GLY A 30 0.21 6.89 -1.38
CA GLY A 30 0.02 6.90 0.06
C GLY A 30 0.85 5.84 0.72
N SER A 31 0.58 5.61 1.98
CA SER A 31 1.27 4.58 2.72
C SER A 31 0.27 3.87 3.63
N LEU A 32 0.66 2.69 4.05
CA LEU A 32 -0.18 1.92 4.95
C LEU A 32 0.69 0.96 5.75
N HIS A 33 0.13 0.44 6.82
CA HIS A 33 0.80 -0.53 7.65
C HIS A 33 0.35 -1.92 7.27
N ALA A 34 1.30 -2.83 7.16
CA ALA A 34 1.00 -4.23 6.87
C ALA A 34 2.14 -5.08 7.37
N SER A 35 1.86 -6.31 7.73
CA SER A 35 2.89 -7.17 8.27
C SER A 35 3.83 -7.70 7.19
N ASP A 36 3.38 -7.75 5.95
CA ASP A 36 4.27 -8.18 4.86
C ASP A 36 3.78 -7.59 3.54
N ALA A 37 4.53 -7.85 2.49
CA ALA A 37 4.24 -7.27 1.19
C ALA A 37 2.90 -7.73 0.63
N THR A 38 2.56 -9.00 0.85
CA THR A 38 1.30 -9.51 0.34
C THR A 38 0.12 -8.77 0.95
N MET A 39 0.16 -8.57 2.26
CA MET A 39 -0.90 -7.83 2.93
C MET A 39 -0.91 -6.38 2.50
N ALA A 40 0.28 -5.80 2.30
CA ALA A 40 0.36 -4.42 1.84
C ALA A 40 -0.29 -4.26 0.48
N LEU A 41 -0.03 -5.20 -0.43
CA LEU A 41 -0.61 -5.14 -1.76
C LEU A 41 -2.11 -5.33 -1.73
N GLN A 42 -2.59 -6.25 -0.90
CA GLN A 42 -4.02 -6.47 -0.80
C GLN A 42 -4.73 -5.23 -0.24
N ALA A 43 -4.16 -4.64 0.79
CA ALA A 43 -4.74 -3.45 1.38
C ALA A 43 -4.69 -2.29 0.41
N ALA A 44 -3.59 -2.16 -0.32
CA ALA A 44 -3.47 -1.08 -1.29
C ALA A 44 -4.49 -1.22 -2.41
N ARG A 45 -4.69 -2.43 -2.87
CA ARG A 45 -5.67 -2.66 -3.92
C ARG A 45 -7.07 -2.30 -3.44
N ASP A 46 -7.36 -2.67 -2.20
CA ASP A 46 -8.68 -2.40 -1.65
C ASP A 46 -8.93 -0.92 -1.46
N VAL A 47 -7.90 -0.18 -1.08
CA VAL A 47 -8.06 1.24 -0.76
C VAL A 47 -7.87 2.12 -1.99
N TYR A 48 -6.88 1.83 -2.82
CA TYR A 48 -6.49 2.75 -3.88
C TYR A 48 -6.89 2.28 -5.27
N ALA A 49 -7.15 1.00 -5.45
CA ALA A 49 -7.37 0.46 -6.78
C ALA A 49 -8.54 -0.50 -6.82
N ARG A 50 -9.63 -0.11 -6.20
CA ARG A 50 -10.80 -0.98 -6.08
C ARG A 50 -11.33 -1.43 -7.43
N ARG A 51 -11.27 -0.55 -8.42
CA ARG A 51 -11.70 -0.89 -9.76
C ARG A 51 -10.53 -0.91 -10.70
N GLY A 52 -9.37 -1.14 -10.15
CA GLY A 52 -8.16 -0.91 -10.89
C GLY A 52 -7.71 -2.06 -11.74
N GLU A 53 -8.56 -2.59 -12.54
CA GLU A 53 -8.13 -3.62 -13.47
C GLU A 53 -7.07 -3.06 -14.38
N GLY A 54 -5.98 -3.80 -14.51
CA GLY A 54 -4.93 -3.40 -15.41
C GLY A 54 -3.96 -2.39 -14.83
N VAL A 55 -4.07 -2.08 -13.53
CA VAL A 55 -3.10 -1.20 -12.91
C VAL A 55 -2.00 -2.02 -12.26
N SER A 56 -0.86 -1.40 -12.10
CA SER A 56 0.29 -2.03 -11.44
C SER A 56 0.49 -1.36 -10.09
N ILE A 57 0.68 -2.16 -9.06
CA ILE A 57 0.81 -1.66 -7.70
C ILE A 57 2.14 -2.12 -7.13
N TRP A 58 2.89 -1.20 -6.56
CA TRP A 58 4.13 -1.51 -5.85
C TRP A 58 3.96 -1.17 -4.38
N ALA A 59 4.42 -2.06 -3.52
CA ALA A 59 4.48 -1.80 -2.09
C ALA A 59 5.96 -1.87 -1.70
N VAL A 60 6.47 -0.78 -1.17
CA VAL A 60 7.88 -0.66 -0.85
C VAL A 60 8.01 -0.37 0.64
N PRO A 61 8.87 -1.07 1.36
CA PRO A 61 9.06 -0.74 2.78
C PRO A 61 9.54 0.69 2.93
N SER A 62 8.93 1.35 3.85
CA SER A 62 9.27 2.75 4.10
C SER A 62 10.61 2.91 4.81
#